data_0ea237106654d351ccfbb3fa8351f3a5
#
_entry.id   0ea237106654d351ccfbb3fa8351f3a5
#
_cell.length_a   1.000
_cell.length_b   1.000
_cell.length_c   1.000
_cell.angle_alpha   90.00
_cell.angle_beta   90.00
_cell.angle_gamma   90.00
#
_symmetry.space_group_name_H-M   'P 1'
#
loop_
_entity.id
_entity.type
_entity.pdbx_description
1 polymer ?
#
loop_
_entity_poly.entity_id
_entity_poly.type
_entity_poly.pdbx_seq_one_letter_code
_entity_poly.pdbx_strand_id
1 'polypeptide(L)'
;MRIKPALCGKLMETDGIQKGERGVLMRRTLILVDVQNGFLHNADNQVMVQKIHQLLNEQLFDRVIATRYVNTAGSNIIRLMGWDKLLTAAEQTIPPEILEHVDYVDEKIGYSGYTETMRKFLLQDNGDKYPEEIFLAGLDLGCCVLETATDFFEAGVRPFVLTAYCSCAGGQAYFDAALLCL
;
A
#
# COMPACT_ATOMS: atom_id res chain seq x y z
N MET A 1 2.21 15.34 -5.72
CA MET A 1 1.58 14.02 -5.62
C MET A 1 0.32 14.03 -6.47
N ARG A 2 -0.03 13.00 -7.22
CA ARG A 2 -1.25 12.97 -8.05
C ARG A 2 -2.27 12.00 -7.45
N ILE A 3 -3.43 12.53 -7.08
CA ILE A 3 -4.61 11.72 -6.73
C ILE A 3 -5.31 11.35 -8.03
N LYS A 4 -5.54 10.05 -8.28
CA LYS A 4 -6.42 9.61 -9.36
C LYS A 4 -7.70 9.05 -8.74
N PRO A 5 -8.84 9.74 -8.82
CA PRO A 5 -10.13 9.15 -8.50
C PRO A 5 -10.50 8.13 -9.57
N ALA A 6 -10.97 6.96 -9.15
CA ALA A 6 -11.54 5.89 -9.96
C ALA A 6 -10.68 5.47 -11.18
N LEU A 7 -9.65 4.68 -10.93
CA LEU A 7 -8.72 4.21 -11.98
C LEU A 7 -9.22 3.00 -12.77
N CYS A 8 -10.23 2.28 -12.30
CA CYS A 8 -10.71 1.04 -12.95
C CYS A 8 -11.15 1.25 -14.41
N GLY A 9 -11.73 2.42 -14.76
CA GLY A 9 -12.13 2.73 -16.15
C GLY A 9 -11.00 3.29 -17.04
N LYS A 10 -9.91 3.81 -16.47
CA LYS A 10 -8.85 4.47 -17.23
C LYS A 10 -7.56 3.69 -17.40
N LEU A 11 -7.29 2.68 -16.57
CA LEU A 11 -6.17 1.75 -16.79
C LEU A 11 -6.39 0.88 -18.05
N MET A 12 -7.65 0.73 -18.48
CA MET A 12 -8.03 -0.01 -19.69
C MET A 12 -7.87 0.80 -20.98
N GLU A 13 -7.79 2.14 -20.91
CA GLU A 13 -7.68 3.03 -22.09
C GLU A 13 -6.25 3.48 -22.42
N THR A 14 -5.24 3.02 -21.69
CA THR A 14 -3.87 3.24 -22.12
C THR A 14 -3.49 2.21 -23.17
N ASP A 15 -3.95 2.42 -24.39
CA ASP A 15 -3.30 1.94 -25.59
C ASP A 15 -1.81 2.29 -25.53
N GLY A 16 -1.01 1.25 -25.59
CA GLY A 16 0.42 1.39 -25.75
C GLY A 16 1.19 1.42 -24.43
N ILE A 17 1.60 0.23 -23.99
CA ILE A 17 2.87 0.08 -23.30
C ILE A 17 3.90 0.80 -24.19
N GLN A 18 4.22 2.04 -23.87
CA GLN A 18 5.37 2.69 -24.49
C GLN A 18 6.59 1.89 -24.02
N LYS A 19 7.07 1.03 -24.91
CA LYS A 19 8.42 0.49 -24.80
C LYS A 19 9.34 1.69 -24.78
N GLY A 20 9.83 2.04 -23.59
CA GLY A 20 10.95 2.97 -23.50
C GLY A 20 12.06 2.47 -24.40
N GLU A 21 12.78 3.39 -25.02
CA GLU A 21 13.83 3.14 -26.00
C GLU A 21 14.99 2.31 -25.45
N ARG A 22 14.77 1.17 -24.86
CA ARG A 22 15.76 0.13 -24.49
C ARG A 22 15.14 -1.08 -23.81
N GLY A 23 13.93 -1.53 -24.18
CA GLY A 23 13.54 -2.90 -23.83
C GLY A 23 13.34 -3.21 -22.33
N VAL A 24 13.33 -2.22 -21.45
CA VAL A 24 13.01 -2.41 -20.03
C VAL A 24 11.50 -2.32 -19.91
N LEU A 25 10.88 -3.47 -19.67
CA LEU A 25 9.46 -3.55 -19.33
C LEU A 25 9.25 -2.80 -18.02
N MET A 26 8.60 -1.63 -18.05
CA MET A 26 8.26 -0.90 -16.83
C MET A 26 7.20 -1.70 -16.07
N ARG A 27 7.55 -2.22 -14.90
CA ARG A 27 6.65 -3.01 -14.06
C ARG A 27 5.73 -2.10 -13.26
N ARG A 28 4.44 -2.38 -13.33
CA ARG A 28 3.44 -1.75 -12.47
C ARG A 28 3.43 -2.46 -11.13
N THR A 29 3.92 -1.80 -10.10
CA THR A 29 3.98 -2.35 -8.75
C THR A 29 2.87 -1.77 -7.88
N LEU A 30 2.04 -2.64 -7.30
CA LEU A 30 1.07 -2.29 -6.27
C LEU A 30 1.63 -2.63 -4.89
N ILE A 31 1.55 -1.69 -3.96
CA ILE A 31 1.86 -1.90 -2.55
C ILE A 31 0.58 -1.77 -1.74
N LEU A 32 0.19 -2.86 -1.11
CA LEU A 32 -0.94 -2.93 -0.18
C LEU A 32 -0.44 -2.63 1.22
N VAL A 33 -0.84 -1.48 1.76
CA VAL A 33 -0.36 -1.00 3.04
C VAL A 33 -1.26 -1.52 4.16
N ASP A 34 -0.69 -2.38 5.03
CA ASP A 34 -1.26 -2.83 6.30
C ASP A 34 -2.70 -3.38 6.25
N VAL A 35 -3.04 -4.11 5.19
CA VAL A 35 -4.33 -4.78 5.08
C VAL A 35 -4.33 -6.02 5.97
N GLN A 36 -4.49 -5.82 7.30
CA GLN A 36 -4.34 -6.84 8.34
C GLN A 36 -5.59 -6.95 9.20
N ASN A 37 -5.90 -8.15 9.70
CA ASN A 37 -7.08 -8.42 10.51
C ASN A 37 -7.22 -7.46 11.70
N GLY A 38 -6.13 -7.10 12.34
CA GLY A 38 -6.11 -6.18 13.48
C GLY A 38 -6.56 -4.75 13.17
N PHE A 39 -6.64 -4.37 11.90
CA PHE A 39 -7.19 -3.09 11.44
C PHE A 39 -8.61 -3.18 10.88
N LEU A 40 -9.10 -4.40 10.59
CA LEU A 40 -10.34 -4.61 9.85
C LEU A 40 -11.58 -4.73 10.76
N HIS A 41 -11.72 -3.78 11.72
CA HIS A 41 -12.77 -3.85 12.74
C HIS A 41 -14.10 -3.20 12.34
N ASN A 42 -14.13 -2.37 11.32
CA ASN A 42 -15.34 -1.66 10.89
C ASN A 42 -15.79 -2.07 9.48
N ALA A 43 -17.04 -1.73 9.15
CA ALA A 43 -17.63 -2.07 7.86
C ALA A 43 -16.88 -1.46 6.67
N ASP A 44 -16.39 -0.22 6.80
CA ASP A 44 -15.69 0.48 5.73
C ASP A 44 -14.39 -0.23 5.36
N ASN A 45 -13.65 -0.72 6.36
CA ASN A 45 -12.42 -1.48 6.15
C ASN A 45 -12.70 -2.82 5.46
N GLN A 46 -13.80 -3.49 5.80
CA GLN A 46 -14.21 -4.73 5.13
C GLN A 46 -14.64 -4.49 3.68
N VAL A 47 -15.36 -3.40 3.41
CA VAL A 47 -15.70 -2.99 2.04
C VAL A 47 -14.43 -2.67 1.24
N MET A 48 -13.45 -2.01 1.85
CA MET A 48 -12.16 -1.76 1.23
C MET A 48 -11.44 -3.08 0.86
N VAL A 49 -11.40 -4.07 1.75
CA VAL A 49 -10.80 -5.40 1.46
C VAL A 49 -11.47 -6.04 0.25
N GLN A 50 -12.81 -6.02 0.18
CA GLN A 50 -13.54 -6.56 -0.97
C GLN A 50 -13.19 -5.84 -2.28
N LYS A 51 -13.07 -4.51 -2.25
CA LYS A 51 -12.64 -3.72 -3.42
C LYS A 51 -11.20 -4.05 -3.83
N ILE A 52 -10.28 -4.19 -2.86
CA ILE A 52 -8.89 -4.59 -3.14
C ILE A 52 -8.87 -5.98 -3.76
N HIS A 53 -9.60 -6.94 -3.21
CA HIS A 53 -9.69 -8.30 -3.79
C HIS A 53 -10.23 -8.27 -5.23
N GLN A 54 -11.26 -7.48 -5.52
CA GLN A 54 -11.75 -7.29 -6.89
C GLN A 54 -10.67 -6.70 -7.81
N LEU A 55 -9.94 -5.68 -7.35
CA LEU A 55 -8.83 -5.06 -8.10
C LEU A 55 -7.71 -6.08 -8.41
N LEU A 56 -7.37 -6.93 -7.45
CA LEU A 56 -6.33 -7.95 -7.63
C LEU A 56 -6.73 -9.00 -8.66
N ASN A 57 -8.02 -9.39 -8.70
CA ASN A 57 -8.55 -10.31 -9.71
C ASN A 57 -8.49 -9.76 -11.14
N GLU A 58 -8.39 -8.43 -11.33
CA GLU A 58 -8.21 -7.82 -12.65
C GLU A 58 -6.79 -7.99 -13.21
N GLN A 59 -5.83 -8.45 -12.42
CA GLN A 59 -4.44 -8.73 -12.81
C GLN A 59 -3.74 -7.55 -13.51
N LEU A 60 -4.01 -6.33 -13.05
CA LEU A 60 -3.49 -5.10 -13.67
C LEU A 60 -2.05 -4.77 -13.28
N PHE A 61 -1.49 -5.45 -12.29
CA PHE A 61 -0.18 -5.18 -11.72
C PHE A 61 0.76 -6.36 -11.99
N ASP A 62 1.99 -6.03 -12.35
CA ASP A 62 3.04 -7.02 -12.62
C ASP A 62 3.68 -7.54 -11.33
N ARG A 63 3.52 -6.77 -10.23
CA ARG A 63 4.00 -7.09 -8.91
C ARG A 63 3.03 -6.57 -7.84
N VAL A 64 2.70 -7.41 -6.88
CA VAL A 64 1.90 -7.04 -5.71
C VAL A 64 2.71 -7.30 -4.45
N ILE A 65 2.89 -6.26 -3.65
CA ILE A 65 3.61 -6.30 -2.38
C ILE A 65 2.63 -5.92 -1.27
N ALA A 66 2.70 -6.57 -0.12
CA ALA A 66 1.95 -6.15 1.06
C ALA A 66 2.92 -5.73 2.18
N THR A 67 2.62 -4.63 2.87
CA THR A 67 3.27 -4.37 4.15
C THR A 67 2.49 -5.04 5.27
N ARG A 68 3.23 -5.49 6.29
CA ARG A 68 2.70 -6.03 7.52
C ARG A 68 3.27 -5.27 8.70
N TYR A 69 2.43 -4.47 9.35
CA TYR A 69 2.83 -3.81 10.58
C TYR A 69 2.91 -4.84 11.72
N VAL A 70 4.04 -4.88 12.39
CA VAL A 70 4.31 -5.78 13.53
C VAL A 70 4.55 -4.93 14.76
N ASN A 71 3.55 -4.88 15.65
CA ASN A 71 3.71 -4.22 16.94
C ASN A 71 4.45 -5.16 17.90
N THR A 72 5.25 -4.58 18.78
CA THR A 72 6.00 -5.32 19.80
C THR A 72 5.83 -4.67 21.17
N ALA A 73 5.90 -5.47 22.21
CA ALA A 73 5.87 -4.95 23.58
C ALA A 73 7.00 -3.91 23.78
N GLY A 74 6.64 -2.72 24.26
CA GLY A 74 7.57 -1.61 24.45
C GLY A 74 7.85 -0.76 23.20
N SER A 75 7.14 -0.99 22.09
CA SER A 75 7.20 -0.12 20.92
C SER A 75 6.84 1.34 21.26
N ASN A 76 7.30 2.27 20.44
CA ASN A 76 6.97 3.69 20.62
C ASN A 76 5.47 3.94 20.61
N ILE A 77 4.70 3.22 19.79
CA ILE A 77 3.25 3.36 19.72
C ILE A 77 2.61 2.97 21.05
N ILE A 78 3.02 1.85 21.68
CA ILE A 78 2.51 1.48 22.99
C ILE A 78 2.97 2.50 24.03
N ARG A 79 4.27 2.81 24.07
CA ARG A 79 4.86 3.64 25.13
C ARG A 79 4.37 5.09 25.10
N LEU A 80 4.15 5.66 23.92
CA LEU A 80 3.81 7.08 23.76
C LEU A 80 2.32 7.33 23.52
N MET A 81 1.61 6.37 22.93
CA MET A 81 0.21 6.53 22.54
C MET A 81 -0.73 5.55 23.26
N GLY A 82 -0.21 4.55 23.97
CA GLY A 82 -1.02 3.53 24.63
C GLY A 82 -1.76 2.58 23.67
N TRP A 83 -1.38 2.55 22.39
CA TRP A 83 -2.04 1.70 21.41
C TRP A 83 -1.41 0.31 21.37
N ASP A 84 -2.14 -0.70 21.84
CA ASP A 84 -1.68 -2.06 22.13
C ASP A 84 -2.22 -3.13 21.16
N LYS A 85 -2.62 -2.74 19.95
CA LYS A 85 -3.12 -3.67 18.93
C LYS A 85 -1.97 -4.21 18.07
N LEU A 86 -2.28 -5.20 17.24
CA LEU A 86 -1.34 -5.88 16.34
C LEU A 86 -0.15 -6.53 17.07
N LEU A 87 -0.39 -7.04 18.28
CA LEU A 87 0.57 -7.80 19.06
C LEU A 87 0.54 -9.30 18.78
N THR A 88 -0.61 -9.82 18.35
CA THR A 88 -0.81 -11.25 18.11
C THR A 88 -0.69 -11.61 16.64
N ALA A 89 -0.25 -12.85 16.34
CA ALA A 89 -0.18 -13.36 14.97
C ALA A 89 -1.54 -13.27 14.24
N ALA A 90 -2.64 -13.50 14.97
CA ALA A 90 -3.99 -13.42 14.40
C ALA A 90 -4.35 -12.00 13.93
N GLU A 91 -3.96 -10.97 14.71
CA GLU A 91 -4.15 -9.57 14.34
C GLU A 91 -3.24 -9.16 13.18
N GLN A 92 -2.01 -9.70 13.13
CA GLN A 92 -1.02 -9.40 12.09
C GLN A 92 -1.29 -10.12 10.77
N THR A 93 -2.21 -11.10 10.75
CA THR A 93 -2.55 -11.86 9.54
C THR A 93 -3.17 -10.95 8.48
N ILE A 94 -2.69 -11.05 7.24
CA ILE A 94 -3.32 -10.50 6.04
C ILE A 94 -4.43 -11.47 5.63
N PRO A 95 -5.64 -10.99 5.27
CA PRO A 95 -6.73 -11.85 4.80
C PRO A 95 -6.27 -12.80 3.70
N PRO A 96 -6.63 -14.10 3.75
CA PRO A 96 -6.16 -15.10 2.78
C PRO A 96 -6.47 -14.71 1.32
N GLU A 97 -7.65 -14.15 1.07
CA GLU A 97 -8.09 -13.70 -0.25
C GLU A 97 -7.26 -12.54 -0.82
N ILE A 98 -6.52 -11.84 0.02
CA ILE A 98 -5.55 -10.82 -0.40
C ILE A 98 -4.17 -11.47 -0.53
N LEU A 99 -3.78 -12.29 0.45
CA LEU A 99 -2.45 -12.88 0.53
C LEU A 99 -2.13 -13.78 -0.66
N GLU A 100 -3.11 -14.48 -1.23
CA GLU A 100 -2.94 -15.35 -2.40
C GLU A 100 -2.46 -14.62 -3.67
N HIS A 101 -2.66 -13.29 -3.73
CA HIS A 101 -2.21 -12.44 -4.83
C HIS A 101 -0.89 -11.72 -4.55
N VAL A 102 -0.32 -11.87 -3.35
CA VAL A 102 0.86 -11.12 -2.91
C VAL A 102 2.13 -11.88 -3.24
N ASP A 103 3.03 -11.24 -3.97
CA ASP A 103 4.34 -11.79 -4.34
C ASP A 103 5.38 -11.68 -3.20
N TYR A 104 5.27 -10.62 -2.38
CA TYR A 104 6.19 -10.35 -1.29
C TYR A 104 5.51 -9.63 -0.12
N VAL A 105 5.80 -10.06 1.10
CA VAL A 105 5.32 -9.40 2.33
C VAL A 105 6.52 -8.77 3.03
N ASP A 106 6.45 -7.45 3.23
CA ASP A 106 7.46 -6.69 3.95
C ASP A 106 6.99 -6.33 5.36
N GLU A 107 7.76 -6.67 6.38
CA GLU A 107 7.45 -6.34 7.77
C GLU A 107 7.96 -4.95 8.13
N LYS A 108 7.12 -4.18 8.83
CA LYS A 108 7.48 -2.86 9.33
C LYS A 108 7.04 -2.66 10.79
N ILE A 109 7.74 -1.78 11.48
CA ILE A 109 7.48 -1.41 12.89
C ILE A 109 7.12 0.08 13.05
N GLY A 110 7.09 0.83 11.96
CA GLY A 110 6.74 2.25 11.89
C GLY A 110 5.59 2.50 10.93
N TYR A 111 5.26 3.77 10.70
CA TYR A 111 4.18 4.14 9.78
C TYR A 111 4.53 3.86 8.33
N SER A 112 5.72 4.25 7.89
CA SER A 112 6.13 4.09 6.50
C SER A 112 6.40 2.63 6.11
N GLY A 113 5.93 2.24 4.94
CA GLY A 113 6.27 0.98 4.26
C GLY A 113 7.53 1.08 3.40
N TYR A 114 8.21 2.24 3.36
CA TYR A 114 9.47 2.42 2.66
C TYR A 114 10.65 1.94 3.51
N THR A 115 10.62 0.67 3.90
CA THR A 115 11.65 0.03 4.72
C THR A 115 12.93 -0.25 3.93
N GLU A 116 14.01 -0.60 4.62
CA GLU A 116 15.26 -1.03 3.96
C GLU A 116 15.04 -2.33 3.16
N THR A 117 14.25 -3.27 3.69
CA THR A 117 13.91 -4.54 3.03
C THR A 117 13.05 -4.33 1.79
N MET A 118 12.03 -3.46 1.87
CA MET A 118 11.23 -3.05 0.72
C MET A 118 12.10 -2.45 -0.38
N ARG A 119 12.99 -1.52 -0.03
CA ARG A 119 13.91 -0.89 -1.00
C ARG A 119 14.79 -1.90 -1.71
N LYS A 120 15.39 -2.82 -0.96
CA LYS A 120 16.24 -3.90 -1.52
C LYS A 120 15.43 -4.79 -2.46
N PHE A 121 14.22 -5.18 -2.05
CA PHE A 121 13.35 -6.00 -2.89
C PHE A 121 13.01 -5.30 -4.20
N LEU A 122 12.58 -4.04 -4.15
CA LEU A 122 12.22 -3.27 -5.36
C LEU A 122 13.39 -3.10 -6.32
N LEU A 123 14.61 -2.84 -5.81
CA LEU A 123 15.81 -2.75 -6.63
C LEU A 123 16.13 -4.10 -7.30
N GLN A 124 16.15 -5.19 -6.54
CA GLN A 124 16.42 -6.53 -7.08
C GLN A 124 15.39 -6.97 -8.13
N ASP A 125 14.10 -6.71 -7.86
CA ASP A 125 13.01 -7.06 -8.76
C ASP A 125 13.01 -6.25 -10.06
N ASN A 126 13.58 -5.04 -10.05
CA ASN A 126 13.58 -4.10 -11.17
C ASN A 126 14.98 -3.84 -11.78
N GLY A 127 15.92 -4.80 -11.65
CA GLY A 127 17.24 -4.73 -12.28
C GLY A 127 18.13 -3.60 -11.73
N ASP A 128 18.22 -3.50 -10.43
CA ASP A 128 18.98 -2.52 -9.65
C ASP A 128 18.55 -1.06 -9.86
N LYS A 129 17.28 -0.86 -10.26
CA LYS A 129 16.66 0.46 -10.38
C LYS A 129 15.33 0.48 -9.63
N TYR A 130 14.96 1.63 -9.09
CA TYR A 130 13.59 1.80 -8.60
C TYR A 130 12.58 1.79 -9.75
N PRO A 131 11.37 1.29 -9.51
CA PRO A 131 10.26 1.51 -10.45
C PRO A 131 10.00 3.02 -10.56
N GLU A 132 9.67 3.50 -11.75
CA GLU A 132 9.35 4.92 -11.94
C GLU A 132 8.02 5.31 -11.28
N GLU A 133 7.11 4.36 -11.23
CA GLU A 133 5.77 4.52 -10.65
C GLU A 133 5.44 3.36 -9.72
N ILE A 134 4.82 3.68 -8.60
CA ILE A 134 4.23 2.70 -7.69
C ILE A 134 2.79 3.10 -7.39
N PHE A 135 1.98 2.10 -7.13
CA PHE A 135 0.59 2.26 -6.73
C PHE A 135 0.42 1.86 -5.28
N LEU A 136 -0.30 2.65 -4.49
CA LEU A 136 -0.52 2.42 -3.06
C LEU A 136 -2.01 2.28 -2.78
N ALA A 137 -2.40 1.28 -2.00
CA ALA A 137 -3.74 1.08 -1.48
C ALA A 137 -3.69 0.53 -0.05
N GLY A 138 -4.75 0.60 0.71
CA GLY A 138 -4.84 0.00 2.06
C GLY A 138 -5.13 0.99 3.17
N LEU A 139 -4.51 0.79 4.31
CA LEU A 139 -4.77 1.46 5.59
C LEU A 139 -3.50 2.08 6.19
N ASP A 140 -3.57 3.09 6.98
CA ASP A 140 -4.57 4.15 7.08
C ASP A 140 -4.19 5.27 6.12
N LEU A 141 -5.17 5.82 5.37
CA LEU A 141 -4.88 6.82 4.33
C LEU A 141 -4.14 8.03 4.90
N GLY A 142 -4.50 8.49 6.09
CA GLY A 142 -3.89 9.65 6.75
C GLY A 142 -2.61 9.39 7.54
N CYS A 143 -2.17 8.13 7.59
CA CYS A 143 -0.99 7.71 8.34
C CYS A 143 -0.05 6.85 7.47
N CYS A 144 -0.20 5.53 7.52
CA CYS A 144 0.73 4.61 6.88
C CYS A 144 0.79 4.78 5.36
N VAL A 145 -0.33 5.01 4.69
CA VAL A 145 -0.36 5.23 3.23
C VAL A 145 0.29 6.56 2.88
N LEU A 146 -0.05 7.64 3.60
CA LEU A 146 0.52 8.98 3.37
C LEU A 146 2.04 8.99 3.61
N GLU A 147 2.51 8.46 4.74
CA GLU A 147 3.95 8.37 5.05
C GLU A 147 4.69 7.55 4.00
N THR A 148 4.15 6.40 3.62
CA THR A 148 4.74 5.56 2.57
C THR A 148 4.83 6.31 1.24
N ALA A 149 3.76 7.03 0.85
CA ALA A 149 3.75 7.81 -0.38
C ALA A 149 4.79 8.95 -0.34
N THR A 150 4.91 9.63 0.79
CA THR A 150 5.87 10.71 0.98
C THR A 150 7.31 10.21 0.85
N ASP A 151 7.65 9.10 1.52
CA ASP A 151 9.00 8.54 1.48
C ASP A 151 9.39 8.03 0.07
N PHE A 152 8.45 7.44 -0.66
CA PHE A 152 8.70 7.09 -2.06
C PHE A 152 8.91 8.33 -2.93
N PHE A 153 8.12 9.38 -2.73
CA PHE A 153 8.30 10.65 -3.45
C PHE A 153 9.68 11.26 -3.18
N GLU A 154 10.12 11.30 -1.91
CA GLU A 154 11.45 11.79 -1.52
C GLU A 154 12.58 10.96 -2.12
N ALA A 155 12.34 9.66 -2.35
CA ALA A 155 13.28 8.75 -3.02
C ALA A 155 13.29 8.89 -4.57
N GLY A 156 12.50 9.81 -5.14
CA GLY A 156 12.41 10.03 -6.57
C GLY A 156 11.51 9.04 -7.32
N VAL A 157 10.74 8.23 -6.61
CA VAL A 157 9.73 7.33 -7.19
C VAL A 157 8.39 8.06 -7.20
N ARG A 158 7.62 7.95 -8.28
CA ARG A 158 6.30 8.59 -8.37
C ARG A 158 5.21 7.72 -7.73
N PRO A 159 4.65 8.09 -6.56
CA PRO A 159 3.57 7.35 -5.94
C PRO A 159 2.20 7.74 -6.53
N PHE A 160 1.35 6.75 -6.76
CA PHE A 160 -0.06 6.91 -7.10
C PHE A 160 -0.91 6.28 -5.99
N VAL A 161 -1.57 7.10 -5.18
CA VAL A 161 -2.47 6.61 -4.14
C VAL A 161 -3.84 6.31 -4.74
N LEU A 162 -4.24 5.05 -4.66
CA LEU A 162 -5.54 4.55 -5.13
C LEU A 162 -6.59 4.79 -4.05
N THR A 163 -7.05 6.02 -3.88
CA THR A 163 -7.90 6.43 -2.76
C THR A 163 -9.23 5.67 -2.65
N ALA A 164 -9.77 5.20 -3.77
CA ALA A 164 -10.97 4.35 -3.79
C ALA A 164 -10.76 2.96 -3.14
N TYR A 165 -9.49 2.57 -2.95
CA TYR A 165 -9.03 1.32 -2.36
C TYR A 165 -8.29 1.55 -1.03
N CYS A 166 -8.52 2.70 -0.42
CA CYS A 166 -8.02 3.06 0.90
C CYS A 166 -9.17 3.29 1.87
N SER A 167 -8.88 3.18 3.17
CA SER A 167 -9.79 3.62 4.22
C SER A 167 -9.03 4.36 5.32
N CYS A 168 -9.79 4.92 6.26
CA CYS A 168 -9.23 5.64 7.40
C CYS A 168 -9.95 5.22 8.68
N ALA A 169 -9.21 4.78 9.69
CA ALA A 169 -9.76 4.34 10.97
C ALA A 169 -10.50 5.47 11.71
N GLY A 170 -10.11 6.72 11.48
CA GLY A 170 -10.76 7.90 12.03
C GLY A 170 -12.09 8.29 11.37
N GLY A 171 -12.55 7.55 10.35
CA GLY A 171 -13.78 7.80 9.62
C GLY A 171 -13.65 8.89 8.56
N GLN A 172 -14.81 9.33 7.99
CA GLN A 172 -14.85 10.17 6.79
C GLN A 172 -14.12 11.51 6.95
N ALA A 173 -14.25 12.18 8.09
CA ALA A 173 -13.59 13.48 8.29
C ALA A 173 -12.06 13.38 8.23
N TYR A 174 -11.48 12.30 8.77
CA TYR A 174 -10.05 12.03 8.67
C TYR A 174 -9.65 11.64 7.26
N PHE A 175 -10.49 10.86 6.57
CA PHE A 175 -10.28 10.51 5.17
C PHE A 175 -10.22 11.77 4.29
N ASP A 176 -11.18 12.69 4.44
CA ASP A 176 -11.23 13.95 3.70
C ASP A 176 -10.02 14.84 3.98
N ALA A 177 -9.58 14.92 5.24
CA ALA A 177 -8.36 15.63 5.61
C ALA A 177 -7.10 15.00 4.98
N ALA A 178 -7.00 13.68 4.96
CA ALA A 178 -5.90 12.98 4.32
C ALA A 178 -5.84 13.25 2.80
N LEU A 179 -6.98 13.34 2.13
CA LEU A 179 -7.04 13.71 0.70
C LEU A 179 -6.48 15.10 0.40
N LEU A 180 -6.54 16.03 1.36
CA LEU A 180 -5.95 17.37 1.20
C LEU A 180 -4.42 17.37 1.35
N CYS A 181 -3.85 16.35 2.01
CA CYS A 181 -2.40 16.19 2.21
C CYS A 181 -1.72 15.43 1.04
N LEU A 182 -2.49 14.69 0.28
CA LEU A 182 -2.04 13.90 -0.89
C LEU A 182 -2.01 14.74 -2.18
#